data_459d11849012f78049ab0b3b2c4fed71
#
_entry.id   459d11849012f78049ab0b3b2c4fed71
#
_cell.length_a   1.000
_cell.length_b   1.000
_cell.length_c   1.000
_cell.angle_alpha   90.00
_cell.angle_beta   90.00
_cell.angle_gamma   90.00
#
_symmetry.space_group_name_H-M   'P 1'
#
loop_
_entity.id
_entity.type
_entity.pdbx_description
1 polymer ?
#
loop_
_entity_poly.entity_id
_entity_poly.type
_entity_poly.pdbx_seq_one_letter_code
_entity_poly.pdbx_strand_id
1 'polypeptide(L)'
;MIFFIFGILALLAAFCLFRSEYKAAAMIPGALAVVLIVISCVSFVPTGYTGIVTTFGKVENGTKDAGVVVKAPWQSIVKMDNRVQEVSIDLSAFSSDIQEVATSVTVGYRINQANAITIYKEVGRKYEDVLILPRVPEVVKAVVAHYDASSLISNRDAVAEQMDAQLRSVLAQYNIDLSYISITNFDFTDTFTDAVEAKVKAQQEKEKAETDAEKRRVEAQATADADLIPAKA
;
A
#
# COMPACT_ATOMS: atom_id res chain seq x y z
N MET A 1 -10.62 -25.26 17.24
CA MET A 1 -10.66 -26.74 17.04
C MET A 1 -10.12 -27.54 18.23
N ILE A 2 -9.01 -27.13 18.83
CA ILE A 2 -8.39 -27.88 19.94
C ILE A 2 -9.38 -28.11 21.13
N PHE A 3 -10.03 -27.05 21.59
CA PHE A 3 -11.02 -27.15 22.69
C PHE A 3 -12.22 -28.03 22.37
N PHE A 4 -12.63 -28.09 21.08
CA PHE A 4 -13.71 -28.98 20.64
C PHE A 4 -13.30 -30.44 20.70
N ILE A 5 -12.07 -30.77 20.31
CA ILE A 5 -11.52 -32.15 20.42
C ILE A 5 -11.45 -32.55 21.87
N PHE A 6 -10.94 -31.70 22.75
CA PHE A 6 -10.93 -31.97 24.19
C PHE A 6 -12.33 -32.09 24.80
N GLY A 7 -13.29 -31.30 24.33
CA GLY A 7 -14.70 -31.40 24.70
C GLY A 7 -15.30 -32.76 24.33
N ILE A 8 -15.02 -33.27 23.13
CA ILE A 8 -15.46 -34.59 22.68
C ILE A 8 -14.82 -35.70 23.52
N LEU A 9 -13.51 -35.61 23.77
CA LEU A 9 -12.81 -36.60 24.63
C LEU A 9 -13.35 -36.62 26.04
N ALA A 10 -13.65 -35.45 26.62
CA ALA A 10 -14.27 -35.34 27.93
C ALA A 10 -15.70 -35.91 27.95
N LEU A 11 -16.49 -35.73 26.85
CA LEU A 11 -17.80 -36.40 26.71
C LEU A 11 -17.70 -37.92 26.65
N LEU A 12 -16.72 -38.42 25.89
CA LEU A 12 -16.48 -39.88 25.82
C LEU A 12 -16.07 -40.45 27.17
N ALA A 13 -15.20 -39.74 27.90
CA ALA A 13 -14.80 -40.13 29.27
C ALA A 13 -15.99 -40.11 30.24
N ALA A 14 -16.85 -39.07 30.17
CA ALA A 14 -18.07 -38.99 30.97
C ALA A 14 -19.03 -40.14 30.64
N PHE A 15 -19.17 -40.47 29.35
CA PHE A 15 -20.04 -41.60 28.92
C PHE A 15 -19.50 -42.94 29.40
N CYS A 16 -18.19 -43.18 29.35
CA CYS A 16 -17.58 -44.40 29.91
C CYS A 16 -17.81 -44.54 31.42
N LEU A 17 -17.61 -43.45 32.17
CA LEU A 17 -17.84 -43.42 33.61
C LEU A 17 -19.32 -43.56 33.98
N PHE A 18 -20.23 -43.01 33.16
CA PHE A 18 -21.68 -43.15 33.37
C PHE A 18 -22.15 -44.61 33.17
N ARG A 19 -21.50 -45.33 32.24
CA ARG A 19 -21.81 -46.74 31.98
C ARG A 19 -21.21 -47.67 33.07
N SER A 20 -20.22 -47.20 33.79
CA SER A 20 -19.65 -47.81 34.98
C SER A 20 -20.49 -47.45 36.21
N GLU A 21 -20.26 -48.13 37.35
CA GLU A 21 -21.01 -47.85 38.59
C GLU A 21 -20.74 -46.45 39.21
N TYR A 22 -19.79 -45.72 38.66
CA TYR A 22 -19.37 -44.41 39.17
C TYR A 22 -20.17 -43.24 38.56
N LYS A 23 -21.50 -43.28 38.59
CA LYS A 23 -22.38 -42.27 37.99
C LYS A 23 -22.15 -40.85 38.51
N ALA A 24 -21.89 -40.68 39.79
CA ALA A 24 -21.61 -39.37 40.37
C ALA A 24 -20.28 -38.76 39.87
N ALA A 25 -19.26 -39.60 39.63
CA ALA A 25 -17.97 -39.13 39.08
C ALA A 25 -18.06 -38.73 37.61
N ALA A 26 -19.06 -39.21 36.83
CA ALA A 26 -19.27 -38.84 35.44
C ALA A 26 -19.78 -37.39 35.27
N MET A 27 -20.38 -36.78 36.28
CA MET A 27 -20.92 -35.42 36.23
C MET A 27 -19.83 -34.36 36.03
N ILE A 28 -18.64 -34.54 36.62
CA ILE A 28 -17.54 -33.59 36.53
C ILE A 28 -17.00 -33.47 35.08
N PRO A 29 -16.57 -34.58 34.41
CA PRO A 29 -16.10 -34.51 33.04
C PRO A 29 -17.22 -34.12 32.05
N GLY A 30 -18.49 -34.44 32.36
CA GLY A 30 -19.63 -34.02 31.57
C GLY A 30 -19.83 -32.50 31.59
N ALA A 31 -19.82 -31.90 32.77
CA ALA A 31 -19.91 -30.46 32.93
C ALA A 31 -18.72 -29.73 32.26
N LEU A 32 -17.50 -30.27 32.45
CA LEU A 32 -16.29 -29.71 31.79
C LEU A 32 -16.39 -29.76 30.26
N ALA A 33 -16.92 -30.87 29.71
CA ALA A 33 -17.11 -31.00 28.26
C ALA A 33 -18.05 -29.94 27.68
N VAL A 34 -19.18 -29.69 28.36
CA VAL A 34 -20.15 -28.67 27.96
C VAL A 34 -19.48 -27.27 27.94
N VAL A 35 -18.73 -26.94 28.99
CA VAL A 35 -18.01 -25.66 29.09
C VAL A 35 -16.99 -25.52 27.96
N LEU A 36 -16.21 -26.54 27.66
CA LEU A 36 -15.22 -26.53 26.58
C LEU A 36 -15.88 -26.36 25.19
N ILE A 37 -17.03 -26.99 24.97
CA ILE A 37 -17.78 -26.83 23.72
C ILE A 37 -18.32 -25.40 23.58
N VAL A 38 -18.89 -24.85 24.66
CA VAL A 38 -19.40 -23.45 24.65
C VAL A 38 -18.28 -22.45 24.37
N ILE A 39 -17.13 -22.63 25.04
CA ILE A 39 -15.94 -21.78 24.77
C ILE A 39 -15.50 -21.90 23.31
N SER A 40 -15.56 -23.09 22.73
CA SER A 40 -15.18 -23.32 21.33
C SER A 40 -16.13 -22.66 20.32
N CYS A 41 -17.37 -22.36 20.72
CA CYS A 41 -18.36 -21.67 19.88
C CYS A 41 -18.19 -20.16 19.85
N VAL A 42 -17.41 -19.57 20.75
CA VAL A 42 -17.21 -18.14 20.83
C VAL A 42 -15.87 -17.76 20.18
N SER A 43 -15.87 -16.71 19.37
CA SER A 43 -14.67 -16.13 18.80
C SER A 43 -14.77 -14.61 18.86
N PHE A 44 -13.62 -13.95 18.93
CA PHE A 44 -13.54 -12.49 18.95
C PHE A 44 -12.89 -11.98 17.68
N VAL A 45 -13.54 -11.01 17.02
CA VAL A 45 -13.00 -10.25 15.89
C VAL A 45 -12.63 -8.86 16.39
N PRO A 46 -11.35 -8.46 16.37
CA PRO A 46 -10.93 -7.13 16.82
C PRO A 46 -11.52 -6.03 15.94
N THR A 47 -11.61 -4.81 16.49
CA THR A 47 -11.98 -3.62 15.72
C THR A 47 -10.99 -3.39 14.57
N GLY A 48 -11.51 -3.04 13.39
CA GLY A 48 -10.70 -2.88 12.17
C GLY A 48 -10.46 -4.17 11.40
N TYR A 49 -11.03 -5.29 11.84
CA TYR A 49 -10.95 -6.56 11.12
C TYR A 49 -12.33 -7.03 10.67
N THR A 50 -12.35 -7.71 9.53
CA THR A 50 -13.50 -8.49 9.08
C THR A 50 -13.25 -9.97 9.31
N GLY A 51 -14.20 -10.64 9.96
CA GLY A 51 -14.18 -12.07 10.16
C GLY A 51 -14.80 -12.82 8.97
N ILE A 52 -14.05 -13.72 8.36
CA ILE A 52 -14.54 -14.63 7.31
C ILE A 52 -14.71 -16.00 7.93
N VAL A 53 -15.93 -16.54 7.88
CA VAL A 53 -16.23 -17.87 8.42
C VAL A 53 -15.82 -18.93 7.42
N THR A 54 -15.05 -19.91 7.88
CA THR A 54 -14.65 -21.07 7.09
C THR A 54 -15.06 -22.37 7.78
N THR A 55 -15.69 -23.28 7.03
CA THR A 55 -16.07 -24.61 7.48
C THR A 55 -15.25 -25.65 6.74
N PHE A 56 -14.37 -26.33 7.45
CA PHE A 56 -13.41 -27.32 6.88
C PHE A 56 -12.66 -26.79 5.65
N GLY A 57 -12.25 -25.49 5.69
CA GLY A 57 -11.55 -24.85 4.58
C GLY A 57 -12.45 -24.22 3.51
N LYS A 58 -13.74 -24.53 3.48
CA LYS A 58 -14.70 -23.88 2.58
C LYS A 58 -15.14 -22.54 3.17
N VAL A 59 -15.03 -21.49 2.40
CA VAL A 59 -15.48 -20.14 2.77
C VAL A 59 -17.00 -20.09 2.71
N GLU A 60 -17.62 -19.68 3.81
CA GLU A 60 -19.06 -19.42 3.85
C GLU A 60 -19.38 -18.02 3.33
N ASN A 61 -20.61 -17.83 2.86
CA ASN A 61 -21.07 -16.53 2.43
C ASN A 61 -21.49 -15.70 3.66
N GLY A 62 -20.93 -14.49 3.75
CA GLY A 62 -21.19 -13.54 4.83
C GLY A 62 -19.96 -13.26 5.66
N THR A 63 -19.73 -11.97 5.88
CA THR A 63 -18.70 -11.45 6.78
C THR A 63 -19.25 -11.33 8.19
N LYS A 64 -18.37 -11.36 9.16
CA LYS A 64 -18.65 -11.03 10.57
C LYS A 64 -17.93 -9.75 10.94
N ASP A 65 -18.67 -8.82 11.52
CA ASP A 65 -18.14 -7.55 11.98
C ASP A 65 -17.32 -7.75 13.27
N ALA A 66 -16.61 -6.68 13.66
CA ALA A 66 -15.87 -6.64 14.90
C ALA A 66 -16.79 -6.87 16.11
N GLY A 67 -16.31 -7.65 17.06
CA GLY A 67 -17.03 -8.01 18.27
C GLY A 67 -16.96 -9.49 18.60
N VAL A 68 -17.88 -9.90 19.46
CA VAL A 68 -18.05 -11.31 19.82
C VAL A 68 -18.90 -12.00 18.76
N VAL A 69 -18.34 -13.06 18.16
CA VAL A 69 -19.00 -13.82 17.11
C VAL A 69 -19.24 -15.25 17.59
N VAL A 70 -20.47 -15.70 17.48
CA VAL A 70 -20.84 -17.09 17.72
C VAL A 70 -20.67 -17.88 16.42
N LYS A 71 -19.98 -19.01 16.51
CA LYS A 71 -19.70 -19.91 15.39
C LYS A 71 -19.90 -21.37 15.83
N ALA A 72 -20.08 -22.27 14.88
CA ALA A 72 -20.06 -23.70 15.19
C ALA A 72 -18.63 -24.12 15.64
N PRO A 73 -18.52 -25.13 16.53
CA PRO A 73 -17.22 -25.51 17.10
C PRO A 73 -16.21 -26.03 16.07
N TRP A 74 -16.65 -26.48 14.91
CA TRP A 74 -15.82 -26.93 13.79
C TRP A 74 -15.49 -25.82 12.79
N GLN A 75 -16.11 -24.65 12.91
CA GLN A 75 -15.83 -23.49 12.08
C GLN A 75 -14.59 -22.74 12.56
N SER A 76 -13.90 -22.11 11.62
CA SER A 76 -12.81 -21.19 11.88
C SER A 76 -13.15 -19.80 11.38
N ILE A 77 -12.64 -18.76 12.04
CA ILE A 77 -12.77 -17.38 11.59
C ILE A 77 -11.39 -16.90 11.14
N VAL A 78 -11.31 -16.55 9.86
CA VAL A 78 -10.15 -15.88 9.29
C VAL A 78 -10.37 -14.38 9.43
N LYS A 79 -9.41 -13.68 10.01
CA LYS A 79 -9.48 -12.24 10.23
C LYS A 79 -8.70 -11.53 9.12
N MET A 80 -9.36 -10.62 8.39
CA MET A 80 -8.78 -9.76 7.38
C MET A 80 -8.73 -8.33 7.92
N ASP A 81 -7.59 -7.67 7.83
CA ASP A 81 -7.40 -6.28 8.31
C ASP A 81 -7.97 -5.30 7.28
N ASN A 82 -8.92 -4.45 7.71
CA ASN A 82 -9.56 -3.43 6.88
C ASN A 82 -8.99 -2.02 7.11
N ARG A 83 -8.04 -1.89 8.03
CA ARG A 83 -7.37 -0.62 8.29
C ARG A 83 -6.46 -0.28 7.13
N VAL A 84 -6.09 0.98 7.04
CA VAL A 84 -5.04 1.38 6.11
C VAL A 84 -3.74 0.70 6.53
N GLN A 85 -3.19 -0.05 5.59
CA GLN A 85 -1.88 -0.69 5.68
C GLN A 85 -0.92 0.05 4.77
N GLU A 86 0.35 -0.05 5.03
CA GLU A 86 1.39 0.67 4.32
C GLU A 86 2.49 -0.29 3.90
N VAL A 87 2.95 -0.15 2.67
CA VAL A 87 4.11 -0.87 2.15
C VAL A 87 5.02 0.09 1.42
N SER A 88 6.31 0.02 1.72
CA SER A 88 7.35 0.80 1.04
C SER A 88 8.16 -0.13 0.15
N ILE A 89 8.37 0.29 -1.10
CA ILE A 89 9.04 -0.49 -2.13
C ILE A 89 10.13 0.37 -2.76
N ASP A 90 11.36 -0.10 -2.67
CA ASP A 90 12.50 0.48 -3.37
C ASP A 90 12.63 -0.18 -4.73
N LEU A 91 12.73 0.63 -5.77
CA LEU A 91 12.83 0.15 -7.14
C LEU A 91 13.63 1.09 -8.02
N SER A 92 14.19 0.53 -9.10
CA SER A 92 14.78 1.31 -10.19
C SER A 92 13.89 1.25 -11.41
N ALA A 93 13.76 2.39 -12.10
CA ALA A 93 13.03 2.55 -13.35
C ALA A 93 13.90 3.31 -14.36
N PHE A 94 13.55 3.21 -15.64
CA PHE A 94 14.21 4.00 -16.69
C PHE A 94 13.25 5.07 -17.18
N SER A 95 13.75 6.30 -17.27
CA SER A 95 13.05 7.42 -17.92
C SER A 95 13.01 7.26 -19.45
N SER A 96 12.23 8.09 -20.14
CA SER A 96 12.11 8.06 -21.60
C SER A 96 13.43 8.33 -22.32
N ASP A 97 14.35 9.07 -21.70
CA ASP A 97 15.72 9.34 -22.16
C ASP A 97 16.75 8.34 -21.65
N ILE A 98 16.27 7.15 -21.19
CA ILE A 98 17.10 5.99 -20.78
C ILE A 98 18.01 6.31 -19.57
N GLN A 99 17.61 7.26 -18.71
CA GLN A 99 18.30 7.47 -17.46
C GLN A 99 17.73 6.53 -16.38
N GLU A 100 18.63 5.90 -15.62
CA GLU A 100 18.22 5.10 -14.47
C GLU A 100 17.84 6.03 -13.32
N VAL A 101 16.66 5.78 -12.76
CA VAL A 101 16.09 6.53 -11.65
C VAL A 101 15.78 5.53 -10.54
N ALA A 102 16.49 5.63 -9.42
CA ALA A 102 16.13 4.91 -8.20
C ALA A 102 15.05 5.70 -7.45
N THR A 103 14.02 5.01 -7.00
CA THR A 103 12.91 5.64 -6.28
C THR A 103 12.39 4.73 -5.17
N SER A 104 11.96 5.35 -4.09
CA SER A 104 11.23 4.67 -3.01
C SER A 104 9.79 5.15 -3.03
N VAL A 105 8.88 4.21 -3.18
CA VAL A 105 7.44 4.47 -3.26
C VAL A 105 6.74 3.80 -2.09
N THR A 106 6.05 4.60 -1.31
CA THR A 106 5.21 4.14 -0.20
C THR A 106 3.75 4.20 -0.62
N VAL A 107 3.06 3.08 -0.46
CA VAL A 107 1.66 2.91 -0.84
C VAL A 107 0.83 2.59 0.37
N GLY A 108 -0.13 3.46 0.68
CA GLY A 108 -1.15 3.23 1.69
C GLY A 108 -2.41 2.64 1.04
N TYR A 109 -2.84 1.48 1.49
CA TYR A 109 -3.98 0.77 0.92
C TYR A 109 -4.85 0.15 2.02
N ARG A 110 -6.08 -0.17 1.68
CA ARG A 110 -7.00 -0.92 2.54
C ARG A 110 -7.87 -1.84 1.71
N ILE A 111 -8.37 -2.90 2.34
CA ILE A 111 -9.39 -3.76 1.73
C ILE A 111 -10.79 -3.28 2.15
N ASN A 112 -11.72 -3.31 1.20
CA ASN A 112 -13.10 -3.03 1.50
C ASN A 112 -13.73 -4.23 2.21
N GLN A 113 -14.40 -4.00 3.33
CA GLN A 113 -15.06 -5.03 4.13
C GLN A 113 -16.02 -5.90 3.31
N ALA A 114 -16.79 -5.28 2.41
CA ALA A 114 -17.75 -5.99 1.57
C ALA A 114 -17.08 -7.00 0.63
N ASN A 115 -15.85 -6.71 0.20
CA ASN A 115 -15.09 -7.49 -0.77
C ASN A 115 -14.05 -8.43 -0.14
N ALA A 116 -13.90 -8.40 1.19
CA ALA A 116 -12.91 -9.21 1.92
C ALA A 116 -13.03 -10.72 1.62
N ILE A 117 -14.27 -11.22 1.45
CA ILE A 117 -14.51 -12.62 1.07
C ILE A 117 -13.97 -12.93 -0.33
N THR A 118 -14.19 -12.05 -1.29
CA THR A 118 -13.74 -12.22 -2.68
C THR A 118 -12.22 -12.24 -2.74
N ILE A 119 -11.56 -11.28 -2.10
CA ILE A 119 -10.10 -11.23 -2.00
C ILE A 119 -9.56 -12.50 -1.34
N TYR A 120 -10.19 -12.96 -0.26
CA TYR A 120 -9.74 -14.16 0.43
C TYR A 120 -9.94 -15.43 -0.43
N LYS A 121 -11.02 -15.53 -1.20
CA LYS A 121 -11.29 -16.69 -2.09
C LYS A 121 -10.33 -16.74 -3.28
N GLU A 122 -10.01 -15.59 -3.87
CA GLU A 122 -9.25 -15.50 -5.12
C GLU A 122 -7.74 -15.47 -4.87
N VAL A 123 -7.30 -14.77 -3.82
CA VAL A 123 -5.88 -14.51 -3.57
C VAL A 123 -5.41 -15.11 -2.24
N GLY A 124 -6.30 -15.13 -1.24
CA GLY A 124 -5.96 -15.63 0.09
C GLY A 124 -5.53 -14.51 1.04
N ARG A 125 -4.79 -14.88 2.09
CA ARG A 125 -4.34 -13.95 3.13
C ARG A 125 -3.12 -13.14 2.73
N LYS A 126 -2.36 -13.60 1.74
CA LYS A 126 -1.13 -12.98 1.27
C LYS A 126 -1.37 -12.07 0.04
N TYR A 127 -2.48 -11.34 0.04
CA TYR A 127 -2.84 -10.46 -1.07
C TYR A 127 -1.82 -9.32 -1.28
N GLU A 128 -1.11 -8.89 -0.24
CA GLU A 128 -0.01 -7.94 -0.34
C GLU A 128 1.12 -8.48 -1.20
N ASP A 129 1.62 -9.70 -0.88
CA ASP A 129 2.72 -10.34 -1.62
C ASP A 129 2.36 -10.65 -3.08
N VAL A 130 1.09 -10.97 -3.33
CA VAL A 130 0.63 -11.47 -4.64
C VAL A 130 0.14 -10.35 -5.55
N LEU A 131 -0.50 -9.33 -4.99
CA LEU A 131 -1.12 -8.25 -5.77
C LEU A 131 -0.33 -6.94 -5.68
N ILE A 132 -0.01 -6.48 -4.47
CA ILE A 132 0.51 -5.12 -4.28
C ILE A 132 1.98 -5.05 -4.67
N LEU A 133 2.81 -5.93 -4.10
CA LEU A 133 4.25 -5.93 -4.35
C LEU A 133 4.65 -6.06 -5.83
N PRO A 134 3.96 -6.84 -6.70
CA PRO A 134 4.30 -6.87 -8.12
C PRO A 134 3.68 -5.71 -8.94
N ARG A 135 2.48 -5.21 -8.56
CA ARG A 135 1.76 -4.20 -9.34
C ARG A 135 2.30 -2.78 -9.14
N VAL A 136 2.77 -2.45 -7.94
CA VAL A 136 3.33 -1.12 -7.67
C VAL A 136 4.55 -0.85 -8.54
N PRO A 137 5.59 -1.71 -8.61
CA PRO A 137 6.71 -1.49 -9.50
C PRO A 137 6.33 -1.46 -10.99
N GLU A 138 5.35 -2.27 -11.40
CA GLU A 138 4.85 -2.28 -12.79
C GLU A 138 4.30 -0.92 -13.20
N VAL A 139 3.40 -0.36 -12.39
CA VAL A 139 2.79 0.95 -12.65
C VAL A 139 3.83 2.07 -12.57
N VAL A 140 4.68 2.06 -11.55
CA VAL A 140 5.72 3.09 -11.39
C VAL A 140 6.66 3.10 -12.58
N LYS A 141 7.16 1.94 -13.02
CA LYS A 141 8.03 1.83 -14.19
C LYS A 141 7.34 2.29 -15.48
N ALA A 142 6.06 1.94 -15.65
CA ALA A 142 5.28 2.38 -16.80
C ALA A 142 5.12 3.91 -16.85
N VAL A 143 4.83 4.55 -15.71
CA VAL A 143 4.68 6.00 -15.65
C VAL A 143 6.03 6.70 -15.85
N VAL A 144 7.08 6.28 -15.14
CA VAL A 144 8.42 6.88 -15.26
C VAL A 144 8.93 6.84 -16.71
N ALA A 145 8.68 5.75 -17.43
CA ALA A 145 9.08 5.61 -18.84
C ALA A 145 8.44 6.62 -19.81
N HIS A 146 7.38 7.32 -19.41
CA HIS A 146 6.75 8.37 -20.21
C HIS A 146 7.37 9.76 -20.02
N TYR A 147 8.19 9.94 -18.99
CA TYR A 147 8.82 11.23 -18.68
C TYR A 147 10.32 11.18 -18.87
N ASP A 148 10.92 12.27 -19.32
CA ASP A 148 12.36 12.45 -19.26
C ASP A 148 12.83 12.78 -17.83
N ALA A 149 14.10 12.56 -17.54
CA ALA A 149 14.66 12.76 -16.21
C ALA A 149 14.46 14.18 -15.68
N SER A 150 14.54 15.20 -16.54
CA SER A 150 14.32 16.61 -16.19
C SER A 150 12.85 16.87 -15.82
N SER A 151 11.90 16.27 -16.56
CA SER A 151 10.47 16.38 -16.30
C SER A 151 10.03 15.64 -15.03
N LEU A 152 10.68 14.54 -14.67
CA LEU A 152 10.43 13.85 -13.40
C LEU A 152 10.70 14.75 -12.18
N ILE A 153 11.67 15.64 -12.29
CA ILE A 153 12.01 16.59 -11.21
C ILE A 153 11.05 17.78 -11.24
N SER A 154 10.86 18.40 -12.42
CA SER A 154 10.11 19.65 -12.55
C SER A 154 8.59 19.48 -12.45
N ASN A 155 8.06 18.31 -12.83
CA ASN A 155 6.63 17.99 -12.85
C ASN A 155 6.27 16.86 -11.86
N ARG A 156 6.97 16.79 -10.74
CA ARG A 156 6.83 15.71 -9.74
C ARG A 156 5.39 15.47 -9.32
N ASP A 157 4.62 16.53 -9.14
CA ASP A 157 3.21 16.44 -8.71
C ASP A 157 2.34 15.78 -9.79
N ALA A 158 2.53 16.13 -11.07
CA ALA A 158 1.80 15.50 -12.17
C ALA A 158 2.17 14.03 -12.34
N VAL A 159 3.43 13.67 -12.12
CA VAL A 159 3.90 12.28 -12.14
C VAL A 159 3.24 11.48 -11.00
N ALA A 160 3.22 12.04 -9.80
CA ALA A 160 2.58 11.42 -8.64
C ALA A 160 1.06 11.23 -8.85
N GLU A 161 0.37 12.22 -9.40
CA GLU A 161 -1.06 12.15 -9.72
C GLU A 161 -1.35 11.06 -10.77
N GLN A 162 -0.51 10.95 -11.79
CA GLN A 162 -0.66 9.91 -12.81
C GLN A 162 -0.40 8.51 -12.24
N MET A 163 0.60 8.37 -11.35
CA MET A 163 0.85 7.12 -10.65
C MET A 163 -0.34 6.75 -9.75
N ASP A 164 -0.89 7.70 -8.98
CA ASP A 164 -2.08 7.48 -8.13
C ASP A 164 -3.27 7.00 -8.97
N ALA A 165 -3.57 7.69 -10.06
CA ALA A 165 -4.70 7.35 -10.93
C ALA A 165 -4.57 5.95 -11.55
N GLN A 166 -3.38 5.60 -12.06
CA GLN A 166 -3.15 4.28 -12.65
C GLN A 166 -3.15 3.19 -11.60
N LEU A 167 -2.47 3.38 -10.46
CA LEU A 167 -2.42 2.39 -9.40
C LEU A 167 -3.80 2.16 -8.79
N ARG A 168 -4.58 3.22 -8.58
CA ARG A 168 -5.97 3.15 -8.12
C ARG A 168 -6.84 2.33 -9.08
N SER A 169 -6.70 2.54 -10.39
CA SER A 169 -7.42 1.79 -11.40
C SER A 169 -7.06 0.30 -11.40
N VAL A 170 -5.77 -0.02 -11.25
CA VAL A 170 -5.29 -1.40 -11.21
C VAL A 170 -5.73 -2.12 -9.93
N LEU A 171 -5.58 -1.48 -8.77
CA LEU A 171 -5.94 -2.10 -7.48
C LEU A 171 -7.45 -2.24 -7.29
N ALA A 172 -8.26 -1.33 -7.85
CA ALA A 172 -9.71 -1.40 -7.82
C ALA A 172 -10.26 -2.67 -8.48
N GLN A 173 -9.59 -3.19 -9.52
CA GLN A 173 -9.96 -4.45 -10.18
C GLN A 173 -9.90 -5.66 -9.23
N TYR A 174 -9.06 -5.56 -8.19
CA TYR A 174 -8.89 -6.58 -7.16
C TYR A 174 -9.61 -6.22 -5.85
N ASN A 175 -10.50 -5.22 -5.88
CA ASN A 175 -11.24 -4.75 -4.71
C ASN A 175 -10.36 -4.21 -3.56
N ILE A 176 -9.22 -3.66 -3.91
CA ILE A 176 -8.30 -2.98 -2.99
C ILE A 176 -8.40 -1.47 -3.21
N ASP A 177 -8.69 -0.74 -2.14
CA ASP A 177 -8.79 0.71 -2.17
C ASP A 177 -7.41 1.32 -1.90
N LEU A 178 -6.89 2.09 -2.86
CA LEU A 178 -5.70 2.92 -2.66
C LEU A 178 -6.08 4.13 -1.79
N SER A 179 -5.41 4.30 -0.66
CA SER A 179 -5.61 5.44 0.24
C SER A 179 -4.72 6.62 -0.15
N TYR A 180 -3.45 6.37 -0.40
CA TYR A 180 -2.48 7.35 -0.86
C TYR A 180 -1.26 6.67 -1.50
N ILE A 181 -0.53 7.43 -2.29
CA ILE A 181 0.81 7.10 -2.77
C ILE A 181 1.76 8.23 -2.36
N SER A 182 2.94 7.89 -1.92
CA SER A 182 4.01 8.83 -1.60
C SER A 182 5.29 8.40 -2.29
N ILE A 183 5.86 9.29 -3.08
CA ILE A 183 7.16 9.08 -3.74
C ILE A 183 8.18 9.83 -2.91
N THR A 184 9.06 9.10 -2.23
CA THR A 184 9.98 9.71 -1.28
C THR A 184 11.16 10.37 -1.99
N ASN A 185 11.70 9.72 -3.02
CA ASN A 185 12.92 10.16 -3.66
C ASN A 185 12.93 9.82 -5.16
N PHE A 186 13.61 10.66 -5.95
CA PHE A 186 14.08 10.35 -7.30
C PHE A 186 15.58 10.56 -7.31
N ASP A 187 16.34 9.48 -7.21
CA ASP A 187 17.80 9.50 -7.24
C ASP A 187 18.28 9.13 -8.64
N PHE A 188 19.10 9.99 -9.22
CA PHE A 188 19.71 9.80 -10.52
C PHE A 188 21.18 9.39 -10.36
N THR A 189 21.76 8.83 -11.39
CA THR A 189 23.18 8.48 -11.39
C THR A 189 24.05 9.74 -11.29
N ASP A 190 25.18 9.64 -10.61
CA ASP A 190 26.13 10.77 -10.41
C ASP A 190 26.52 11.39 -11.76
N THR A 191 26.75 10.57 -12.77
CA THR A 191 27.11 11.03 -14.13
C THR A 191 26.02 11.90 -14.77
N PHE A 192 24.75 11.60 -14.53
CA PHE A 192 23.64 12.42 -15.01
C PHE A 192 23.54 13.72 -14.22
N THR A 193 23.66 13.65 -12.90
CA THR A 193 23.62 14.82 -12.01
C THR A 193 24.74 15.81 -12.35
N ASP A 194 25.96 15.35 -12.54
CA ASP A 194 27.11 16.16 -12.97
C ASP A 194 26.87 16.82 -14.34
N ALA A 195 26.30 16.08 -15.30
CA ALA A 195 25.98 16.62 -16.62
C ALA A 195 24.88 17.69 -16.58
N VAL A 196 23.87 17.52 -15.73
CA VAL A 196 22.80 18.52 -15.52
C VAL A 196 23.36 19.76 -14.84
N GLU A 197 24.20 19.62 -13.81
CA GLU A 197 24.85 20.75 -13.15
C GLU A 197 25.73 21.54 -14.11
N ALA A 198 26.54 20.87 -14.93
CA ALA A 198 27.36 21.51 -15.94
C ALA A 198 26.51 22.29 -16.98
N LYS A 199 25.38 21.71 -17.43
CA LYS A 199 24.45 22.34 -18.34
C LYS A 199 23.79 23.58 -17.72
N VAL A 200 23.32 23.48 -16.48
CA VAL A 200 22.71 24.60 -15.75
C VAL A 200 23.70 25.74 -15.56
N LYS A 201 24.95 25.42 -15.17
CA LYS A 201 26.02 26.40 -15.04
C LYS A 201 26.30 27.12 -16.36
N ALA A 202 26.46 26.39 -17.45
CA ALA A 202 26.66 26.97 -18.76
C ALA A 202 25.48 27.87 -19.21
N GLN A 203 24.25 27.47 -18.92
CA GLN A 203 23.06 28.27 -19.20
C GLN A 203 23.03 29.57 -18.40
N GLN A 204 23.35 29.51 -17.11
CA GLN A 204 23.45 30.70 -16.23
C GLN A 204 24.56 31.65 -16.69
N GLU A 205 25.72 31.13 -17.10
CA GLU A 205 26.80 31.94 -17.66
C GLU A 205 26.39 32.65 -18.96
N LYS A 206 25.64 31.97 -19.83
CA LYS A 206 25.06 32.55 -21.04
C LYS A 206 24.06 33.65 -20.72
N GLU A 207 23.10 33.42 -19.85
CA GLU A 207 22.10 34.43 -19.45
C GLU A 207 22.75 35.67 -18.81
N LYS A 208 23.78 35.44 -17.98
CA LYS A 208 24.55 36.51 -17.40
C LYS A 208 25.27 37.34 -18.49
N ALA A 209 25.90 36.67 -19.46
CA ALA A 209 26.58 37.36 -20.54
C ALA A 209 25.59 38.17 -21.43
N GLU A 210 24.41 37.62 -21.71
CA GLU A 210 23.33 38.32 -22.45
C GLU A 210 22.82 39.52 -21.64
N THR A 211 22.58 39.39 -20.35
CA THR A 211 22.19 40.49 -19.46
C THR A 211 23.24 41.58 -19.39
N ASP A 212 24.51 41.22 -19.26
CA ASP A 212 25.64 42.18 -19.25
C ASP A 212 25.79 42.88 -20.59
N ALA A 213 25.60 42.18 -21.70
CA ALA A 213 25.60 42.80 -23.05
C ALA A 213 24.44 43.78 -23.21
N GLU A 214 23.23 43.43 -22.79
CA GLU A 214 22.08 44.31 -22.81
C GLU A 214 22.27 45.57 -21.95
N LYS A 215 22.82 45.40 -20.75
CA LYS A 215 23.18 46.48 -19.85
C LYS A 215 24.16 47.49 -20.53
N ARG A 216 25.23 46.96 -21.13
CA ARG A 216 26.20 47.80 -21.87
C ARG A 216 25.55 48.53 -23.06
N ARG A 217 24.62 47.89 -23.74
CA ARG A 217 23.86 48.51 -24.84
C ARG A 217 23.00 49.66 -24.35
N VAL A 218 22.25 49.45 -23.26
CA VAL A 218 21.40 50.48 -22.64
C VAL A 218 22.25 51.64 -22.10
N GLU A 219 23.38 51.37 -21.44
CA GLU A 219 24.32 52.38 -20.94
C GLU A 219 24.92 53.22 -22.11
N ALA A 220 25.35 52.55 -23.18
CA ALA A 220 25.88 53.24 -24.36
C ALA A 220 24.82 54.12 -25.02
N GLN A 221 23.58 53.65 -25.11
CA GLN A 221 22.46 54.40 -25.67
C GLN A 221 22.11 55.60 -24.79
N ALA A 222 22.06 55.42 -23.47
CA ALA A 222 21.83 56.52 -22.53
C ALA A 222 22.91 57.60 -22.59
N THR A 223 24.17 57.19 -22.77
CA THR A 223 25.32 58.11 -22.91
C THR A 223 25.20 58.89 -24.25
N ALA A 224 24.88 58.22 -25.35
CA ALA A 224 24.69 58.85 -26.67
C ALA A 224 23.49 59.83 -26.65
N ASP A 225 22.40 59.47 -25.98
CA ASP A 225 21.24 60.37 -25.82
C ASP A 225 21.57 61.58 -24.94
N ALA A 226 22.39 61.43 -23.90
CA ALA A 226 22.86 62.51 -23.04
C ALA A 226 23.75 63.48 -23.80
N ASP A 227 24.63 63.03 -24.69
CA ASP A 227 25.50 63.83 -25.53
C ASP A 227 24.76 64.62 -26.61
N LEU A 228 23.57 64.16 -27.02
CA LEU A 228 22.71 64.82 -27.98
C LEU A 228 21.88 66.02 -27.39
N ILE A 229 21.72 66.06 -26.09
CA ILE A 229 20.94 67.09 -25.40
C ILE A 229 21.62 68.51 -25.49
N PRO A 230 22.92 68.65 -25.23
CA PRO A 230 23.57 69.95 -25.34
C PRO A 230 23.76 70.51 -26.77
N ALA A 231 23.61 69.66 -27.82
CA ALA A 231 23.74 70.07 -29.21
C ALA A 231 22.44 70.71 -29.77
N LYS A 232 21.34 70.71 -29.03
CA LYS A 232 20.03 71.30 -29.38
C LYS A 232 19.67 72.51 -28.55
N ALA A 233 20.51 73.02 -27.69
CA ALA A 233 20.40 74.29 -26.96
C ALA A 233 21.32 75.33 -27.62
#